data_4ad6af5c1ddfae6db5c9563996bb6e8c
#
_entry.id   4ad6af5c1ddfae6db5c9563996bb6e8c
#
_cell.length_a   1.000
_cell.length_b   1.000
_cell.length_c   1.000
_cell.angle_alpha   90.00
_cell.angle_beta   90.00
_cell.angle_gamma   90.00
#
_symmetry.space_group_name_H-M   'P 1'
#
loop_
_entity.id
_entity.type
_entity.pdbx_description
1 polymer ?
#
loop_
_entity_poly.entity_id
_entity_poly.type
_entity_poly.pdbx_seq_one_letter_code
_entity_poly.pdbx_strand_id
1 'polypeptide(L)'
;NPRFTPTQTHIRQGRCIRSGYRNWRNVIMKATEVNYLKFLQGTKQFIVPIYQRTYSWTLKQCEQLWNDIVRVAEKDEIPAHFIGSIVYIESGLYQVTSVSQLLVIDGQQRLTTLSLLLSAISESLNEDESTGGLTKSKIKNYYMLNNEEEGDLAYKLKLTQTDRDTFWRIIENTTLPNEVSLRVQENYKYFINKIKNGDVSLEDLIKGIQKLVIVDISLDRDHDNPQLIFESLNSTGLDLSQADLIRNYILMGLEPEEQRHLYETYWYLMEQEFGQAHYAKYLDWFMRDYLTLKHESGAIPTVVMIYEAFKKYVNQTTAPIEDIVKDIHKYSKHYTNLLMQNGDQADINEVLTDISILKVDVSFPLLLEVLNDYQNGILEKSDLIKILRMIESYVFRRAICGIPTNSLNKTFATFTRSKVDKNNYLESFTAKLLLLDSYRRFPSNEEFTQSLLTRDVYNFRNRNYILRKLENFDRKEKVQVDN
;
A
#
# COMPACT_ATOMS: atom_id res chain seq x y z
N ASN A 1 15.82 66.39 20.40
CA ASN A 1 14.88 66.90 19.41
C ASN A 1 15.60 67.46 18.23
N PRO A 2 15.41 66.92 17.06
CA PRO A 2 14.81 67.72 15.98
C PRO A 2 13.73 66.94 15.21
N ARG A 3 12.84 67.74 14.66
CA ARG A 3 11.69 67.40 13.81
C ARG A 3 12.12 66.89 12.43
N PHE A 4 11.45 65.86 11.91
CA PHE A 4 11.54 65.48 10.49
C PHE A 4 10.23 65.85 9.77
N THR A 5 10.38 66.65 8.73
CA THR A 5 9.39 67.01 7.74
C THR A 5 9.33 65.96 6.62
N PRO A 6 8.20 65.65 6.00
CA PRO A 6 8.11 64.70 4.93
C PRO A 6 8.44 65.32 3.55
N THR A 7 9.33 64.65 2.81
CA THR A 7 9.66 64.99 1.43
C THR A 7 8.80 64.19 0.46
N GLN A 8 8.07 64.88 -0.37
CA GLN A 8 7.35 64.33 -1.52
C GLN A 8 8.32 63.76 -2.55
N THR A 9 8.09 62.51 -2.98
CA THR A 9 8.80 61.95 -4.14
C THR A 9 7.79 61.48 -5.19
N HIS A 10 8.00 61.94 -6.42
CA HIS A 10 7.18 61.77 -7.62
C HIS A 10 7.01 60.29 -7.99
N ILE A 11 5.76 59.90 -8.26
CA ILE A 11 5.35 58.64 -8.85
C ILE A 11 5.62 58.70 -10.35
N ARG A 12 6.58 57.91 -10.87
CA ARG A 12 6.64 57.56 -12.28
C ARG A 12 5.72 56.38 -12.59
N GLN A 13 4.82 56.61 -13.54
CA GLN A 13 3.96 55.57 -14.14
C GLN A 13 4.82 54.45 -14.74
N GLY A 14 4.85 53.28 -14.14
CA GLY A 14 5.36 52.02 -14.67
C GLY A 14 4.20 51.13 -15.10
N ARG A 15 4.25 50.63 -16.32
CA ARG A 15 3.24 49.76 -16.95
C ARG A 15 2.90 48.56 -16.06
N CYS A 16 1.63 48.43 -15.76
CA CYS A 16 1.05 47.27 -15.08
C CYS A 16 1.07 46.06 -16.05
N ILE A 17 1.95 45.11 -15.81
CA ILE A 17 1.87 43.76 -16.41
C ILE A 17 0.74 43.06 -15.66
N ARG A 18 -0.37 42.83 -16.36
CA ARG A 18 -1.47 41.97 -15.87
C ARG A 18 -0.94 40.53 -15.75
N SER A 19 -0.44 40.16 -14.60
CA SER A 19 -0.36 38.76 -14.21
C SER A 19 -1.78 38.30 -13.89
N GLY A 20 -2.26 37.31 -14.63
CA GLY A 20 -3.61 36.76 -14.45
C GLY A 20 -3.76 36.15 -13.06
N TYR A 21 -4.33 36.90 -12.14
CA TYR A 21 -4.95 36.31 -10.96
C TYR A 21 -6.16 35.51 -11.44
N ARG A 22 -6.02 34.19 -11.56
CA ARG A 22 -7.16 33.27 -11.61
C ARG A 22 -7.98 33.53 -10.35
N ASN A 23 -9.19 33.99 -10.52
CA ASN A 23 -10.19 34.09 -9.46
C ASN A 23 -10.31 32.72 -8.77
N TRP A 24 -9.86 32.61 -7.55
CA TRP A 24 -10.25 31.58 -6.61
C TRP A 24 -11.71 31.85 -6.23
N ARG A 25 -12.64 31.45 -7.11
CA ARG A 25 -14.06 31.44 -6.76
C ARG A 25 -14.27 30.27 -5.83
N ASN A 26 -14.63 30.60 -4.61
CA ASN A 26 -15.27 29.84 -3.54
C ASN A 26 -15.34 28.32 -3.78
N VAL A 27 -14.33 27.59 -3.31
CA VAL A 27 -14.44 26.17 -2.98
C VAL A 27 -15.42 26.09 -1.81
N ILE A 28 -16.67 25.70 -2.05
CA ILE A 28 -17.67 25.54 -0.99
C ILE A 28 -17.60 24.10 -0.48
N MET A 29 -16.49 23.75 0.13
CA MET A 29 -16.42 22.54 0.96
C MET A 29 -17.36 22.76 2.16
N LYS A 30 -18.38 21.93 2.29
CA LYS A 30 -19.27 21.95 3.45
C LYS A 30 -18.70 21.02 4.51
N ALA A 31 -18.24 21.57 5.61
CA ALA A 31 -17.80 20.82 6.76
C ALA A 31 -18.76 21.07 7.93
N THR A 32 -19.34 20.02 8.48
CA THR A 32 -20.32 20.11 9.57
C THR A 32 -20.00 19.10 10.67
N GLU A 33 -19.97 19.52 11.92
CA GLU A 33 -19.92 18.59 13.05
C GLU A 33 -21.24 17.83 13.14
N VAL A 34 -21.17 16.51 13.23
CA VAL A 34 -22.34 15.65 13.35
C VAL A 34 -22.06 14.46 14.26
N ASN A 35 -23.08 14.04 15.02
CA ASN A 35 -23.01 12.80 15.79
C ASN A 35 -22.89 11.60 14.82
N TYR A 36 -21.98 10.68 15.11
CA TYR A 36 -21.67 9.54 14.23
C TYR A 36 -22.89 8.67 13.91
N LEU A 37 -23.70 8.32 14.92
CA LEU A 37 -24.89 7.50 14.69
C LEU A 37 -25.95 8.24 13.88
N LYS A 38 -26.12 9.55 14.05
CA LYS A 38 -26.99 10.38 13.20
C LYS A 38 -26.49 10.44 11.77
N PHE A 39 -25.17 10.50 11.58
CA PHE A 39 -24.55 10.49 10.26
C PHE A 39 -24.88 9.21 9.47
N LEU A 40 -24.95 8.07 10.12
CA LEU A 40 -25.28 6.78 9.46
C LEU A 40 -26.77 6.63 9.12
N GLN A 41 -27.67 7.39 9.75
CA GLN A 41 -29.13 7.26 9.53
C GLN A 41 -29.55 7.75 8.13
N GLY A 42 -30.75 7.33 7.72
CA GLY A 42 -31.32 7.63 6.40
C GLY A 42 -30.91 6.65 5.33
N THR A 43 -31.54 6.76 4.16
CA THR A 43 -31.31 5.88 3.01
C THR A 43 -30.07 6.34 2.23
N LYS A 44 -28.93 5.78 2.54
CA LYS A 44 -27.65 6.09 1.92
C LYS A 44 -26.70 4.89 1.90
N GLN A 45 -25.77 4.90 0.98
CA GLN A 45 -24.69 3.91 0.90
C GLN A 45 -23.34 4.61 0.80
N PHE A 46 -22.45 4.32 1.74
CA PHE A 46 -21.05 4.71 1.67
C PHE A 46 -20.29 3.67 0.86
N ILE A 47 -19.64 4.10 -0.22
CA ILE A 47 -18.88 3.24 -1.12
C ILE A 47 -17.41 3.55 -0.94
N VAL A 48 -16.63 2.56 -0.52
CA VAL A 48 -15.17 2.63 -0.59
C VAL A 48 -14.77 2.33 -2.03
N PRO A 49 -14.25 3.32 -2.79
CA PRO A 49 -13.87 3.10 -4.18
C PRO A 49 -12.74 2.10 -4.33
N ILE A 50 -12.65 1.46 -5.49
CA ILE A 50 -11.63 0.45 -5.78
C ILE A 50 -10.20 0.98 -5.76
N TYR A 51 -10.00 2.28 -5.90
CA TYR A 51 -8.68 2.89 -5.77
C TYR A 51 -8.25 3.12 -4.32
N GLN A 52 -9.16 3.00 -3.35
CA GLN A 52 -8.82 3.05 -1.93
C GLN A 52 -8.20 1.73 -1.48
N ARG A 53 -7.31 1.83 -0.48
CA ARG A 53 -6.71 0.61 0.10
C ARG A 53 -7.77 -0.26 0.79
N THR A 54 -7.48 -1.55 0.88
CA THR A 54 -8.24 -2.47 1.71
C THR A 54 -8.20 -2.05 3.19
N TYR A 55 -9.11 -2.60 3.99
CA TYR A 55 -9.14 -2.35 5.42
C TYR A 55 -7.84 -2.81 6.09
N SER A 56 -7.16 -1.89 6.78
CA SER A 56 -5.79 -2.09 7.24
C SER A 56 -5.54 -1.79 8.72
N TRP A 57 -6.54 -1.27 9.46
CA TRP A 57 -6.39 -1.07 10.90
C TRP A 57 -6.04 -2.38 11.59
N THR A 58 -5.05 -2.30 12.49
CA THR A 58 -4.61 -3.41 13.32
C THR A 58 -5.33 -3.39 14.67
N LEU A 59 -5.12 -4.42 15.47
CA LEU A 59 -5.64 -4.47 16.84
C LEU A 59 -5.26 -3.22 17.67
N LYS A 60 -4.11 -2.61 17.40
CA LYS A 60 -3.66 -1.40 18.10
C LYS A 60 -4.63 -0.22 17.92
N GLN A 61 -5.09 0.03 16.68
CA GLN A 61 -6.06 1.10 16.42
C GLN A 61 -7.45 0.76 16.97
N CYS A 62 -7.84 -0.51 16.89
CA CYS A 62 -9.09 -0.98 17.48
C CYS A 62 -9.10 -0.83 19.01
N GLU A 63 -7.99 -1.15 19.66
CA GLU A 63 -7.81 -0.98 21.10
C GLU A 63 -7.83 0.49 21.51
N GLN A 64 -7.18 1.36 20.74
CA GLN A 64 -7.24 2.80 20.99
C GLN A 64 -8.68 3.31 20.88
N LEU A 65 -9.41 2.97 19.83
CA LEU A 65 -10.81 3.35 19.65
C LEU A 65 -11.68 2.81 20.79
N TRP A 66 -11.52 1.56 21.17
CA TRP A 66 -12.22 0.95 22.31
C TRP A 66 -11.99 1.73 23.60
N ASN A 67 -10.74 2.01 23.94
CA ASN A 67 -10.36 2.73 25.15
C ASN A 67 -10.90 4.17 25.15
N ASP A 68 -10.92 4.83 23.98
CA ASP A 68 -11.50 6.15 23.83
C ASP A 68 -13.02 6.14 24.07
N ILE A 69 -13.73 5.14 23.54
CA ILE A 69 -15.18 4.97 23.75
C ILE A 69 -15.49 4.72 25.23
N VAL A 70 -14.76 3.81 25.88
CA VAL A 70 -14.93 3.50 27.31
C VAL A 70 -14.68 4.73 28.15
N ARG A 71 -13.58 5.44 27.92
CA ARG A 71 -13.22 6.66 28.65
C ARG A 71 -14.31 7.72 28.59
N VAL A 72 -14.95 7.94 27.43
CA VAL A 72 -16.03 8.92 27.30
C VAL A 72 -17.37 8.43 27.87
N ALA A 73 -17.58 7.11 27.91
CA ALA A 73 -18.73 6.52 28.58
C ALA A 73 -18.70 6.78 30.10
N GLU A 74 -17.53 6.57 30.73
CA GLU A 74 -17.33 6.71 32.15
C GLU A 74 -17.35 8.18 32.67
N LYS A 75 -17.06 9.15 31.78
CA LYS A 75 -16.95 10.57 32.13
C LYS A 75 -18.15 11.34 31.60
N ASP A 76 -19.07 11.69 32.50
CA ASP A 76 -20.24 12.52 32.17
C ASP A 76 -19.88 13.95 31.78
N GLU A 77 -18.76 14.47 32.27
CA GLU A 77 -18.23 15.79 31.95
C GLU A 77 -17.79 15.92 30.47
N ILE A 78 -17.55 14.78 29.77
CA ILE A 78 -17.20 14.78 28.36
C ILE A 78 -18.50 14.61 27.54
N PRO A 79 -19.00 15.68 26.90
CA PRO A 79 -20.28 15.64 26.18
C PRO A 79 -20.13 14.94 24.82
N ALA A 80 -18.97 15.02 24.21
CA ALA A 80 -18.69 14.47 22.87
C ALA A 80 -17.21 14.10 22.72
N HIS A 81 -16.92 13.13 21.86
CA HIS A 81 -15.57 12.71 21.50
C HIS A 81 -15.39 12.73 19.98
N PHE A 82 -14.48 13.56 19.51
CA PHE A 82 -14.16 13.69 18.10
C PHE A 82 -13.27 12.55 17.62
N ILE A 83 -13.73 11.83 16.60
CA ILE A 83 -13.03 10.66 16.02
C ILE A 83 -12.43 10.92 14.64
N GLY A 84 -12.46 12.16 14.15
CA GLY A 84 -11.93 12.56 12.85
C GLY A 84 -13.00 12.91 11.82
N SER A 85 -12.57 13.22 10.60
CA SER A 85 -13.46 13.56 9.49
C SER A 85 -13.86 12.32 8.68
N ILE A 86 -15.02 12.42 8.02
CA ILE A 86 -15.41 11.52 6.92
C ILE A 86 -15.65 12.42 5.71
N VAL A 87 -14.90 12.18 4.65
CA VAL A 87 -14.92 12.98 3.42
C VAL A 87 -15.44 12.12 2.27
N TYR A 88 -16.41 12.63 1.54
CA TYR A 88 -17.01 11.89 0.44
C TYR A 88 -17.48 12.81 -0.68
N ILE A 89 -17.74 12.23 -1.84
CA ILE A 89 -18.38 12.86 -3.00
C ILE A 89 -19.71 12.17 -3.22
N GLU A 90 -20.76 12.94 -3.47
CA GLU A 90 -22.03 12.39 -3.89
C GLU A 90 -21.94 11.84 -5.33
N SER A 91 -22.29 10.57 -5.52
CA SER A 91 -22.25 9.91 -6.83
C SER A 91 -23.58 10.11 -7.55
N GLY A 92 -23.68 11.16 -8.40
CA GLY A 92 -24.78 11.35 -9.32
C GLY A 92 -25.77 12.43 -8.95
N LEU A 93 -26.72 12.70 -9.87
CA LEU A 93 -27.85 13.62 -9.68
C LEU A 93 -28.81 13.05 -8.64
N TYR A 94 -29.30 13.89 -7.74
CA TYR A 94 -30.35 13.56 -6.78
C TYR A 94 -31.55 12.89 -7.48
N GLN A 95 -31.67 11.58 -7.33
CA GLN A 95 -32.93 10.91 -7.59
C GLN A 95 -33.62 10.73 -6.24
N VAL A 96 -34.74 11.41 -6.05
CA VAL A 96 -35.52 11.44 -4.80
C VAL A 96 -35.99 10.02 -4.36
N THR A 97 -35.92 9.04 -5.26
CA THR A 97 -36.40 7.67 -5.07
C THR A 97 -35.29 6.62 -4.97
N SER A 98 -34.00 7.02 -4.99
CA SER A 98 -32.89 6.08 -4.96
C SER A 98 -31.99 6.28 -3.74
N VAL A 99 -31.25 5.23 -3.35
CA VAL A 99 -30.23 5.30 -2.31
C VAL A 99 -29.16 6.30 -2.73
N SER A 100 -28.90 7.30 -1.89
CA SER A 100 -27.78 8.24 -2.10
C SER A 100 -26.46 7.50 -1.95
N GLN A 101 -25.70 7.38 -3.04
CA GLN A 101 -24.39 6.76 -3.06
C GLN A 101 -23.30 7.78 -2.82
N LEU A 102 -22.52 7.58 -1.75
CA LEU A 102 -21.49 8.48 -1.27
C LEU A 102 -20.11 7.81 -1.45
N LEU A 103 -19.31 8.30 -2.40
CA LEU A 103 -17.95 7.80 -2.64
C LEU A 103 -17.02 8.33 -1.56
N VAL A 104 -16.54 7.46 -0.67
CA VAL A 104 -15.67 7.83 0.46
C VAL A 104 -14.26 8.15 -0.04
N ILE A 105 -13.79 9.36 0.27
CA ILE A 105 -12.45 9.84 -0.06
C ILE A 105 -11.51 9.68 1.15
N ASP A 106 -12.00 9.98 2.36
CA ASP A 106 -11.29 9.72 3.61
C ASP A 106 -12.25 9.26 4.71
N GLY A 107 -11.72 8.53 5.70
CA GLY A 107 -12.48 8.02 6.83
C GLY A 107 -12.96 6.57 6.68
N GLN A 108 -12.62 5.87 5.59
CA GLN A 108 -13.03 4.48 5.35
C GLN A 108 -12.66 3.52 6.50
N GLN A 109 -11.46 3.66 7.07
CA GLN A 109 -11.00 2.81 8.18
C GLN A 109 -11.89 2.98 9.42
N ARG A 110 -12.25 4.23 9.74
CA ARG A 110 -13.16 4.58 10.85
C ARG A 110 -14.55 4.03 10.62
N LEU A 111 -15.13 4.24 9.42
CA LEU A 111 -16.43 3.69 9.05
C LEU A 111 -16.45 2.18 9.20
N THR A 112 -15.46 1.48 8.67
CA THR A 112 -15.37 0.02 8.74
C THR A 112 -15.25 -0.45 10.19
N THR A 113 -14.33 0.12 10.96
CA THR A 113 -14.07 -0.32 12.34
C THR A 113 -15.29 -0.11 13.25
N LEU A 114 -15.94 1.05 13.14
CA LEU A 114 -17.15 1.32 13.93
C LEU A 114 -18.34 0.44 13.49
N SER A 115 -18.44 0.11 12.20
CA SER A 115 -19.45 -0.84 11.74
C SER A 115 -19.18 -2.25 12.26
N LEU A 116 -17.90 -2.69 12.34
CA LEU A 116 -17.55 -3.97 12.97
C LEU A 116 -17.90 -3.99 14.47
N LEU A 117 -17.64 -2.88 15.18
CA LEU A 117 -18.02 -2.73 16.59
C LEU A 117 -19.54 -2.77 16.77
N LEU A 118 -20.31 -2.06 15.92
CA LEU A 118 -21.78 -2.10 15.95
C LEU A 118 -22.32 -3.51 15.64
N SER A 119 -21.68 -4.24 14.71
CA SER A 119 -22.00 -5.65 14.45
C SER A 119 -21.75 -6.53 15.66
N ALA A 120 -20.63 -6.33 16.36
CA ALA A 120 -20.29 -7.08 17.56
C ALA A 120 -21.28 -6.82 18.71
N ILE A 121 -21.70 -5.57 18.89
CA ILE A 121 -22.75 -5.21 19.86
C ILE A 121 -24.07 -5.87 19.46
N SER A 122 -24.48 -5.77 18.19
CA SER A 122 -25.71 -6.38 17.69
C SER A 122 -25.76 -7.87 17.95
N GLU A 123 -24.64 -8.58 17.75
CA GLU A 123 -24.52 -10.02 18.01
C GLU A 123 -24.60 -10.37 19.49
N SER A 124 -24.16 -9.45 20.36
CA SER A 124 -24.13 -9.65 21.81
C SER A 124 -25.46 -9.31 22.50
N LEU A 125 -26.42 -8.68 21.81
CA LEU A 125 -27.76 -8.39 22.30
C LEU A 125 -28.70 -9.56 21.99
N ASN A 126 -29.61 -9.89 22.93
CA ASN A 126 -30.71 -10.78 22.66
C ASN A 126 -31.75 -10.11 21.75
N GLU A 127 -32.62 -10.89 21.07
CA GLU A 127 -33.56 -10.36 20.07
C GLU A 127 -34.48 -9.26 20.59
N ASP A 128 -35.02 -9.42 21.82
CA ASP A 128 -35.95 -8.47 22.46
C ASP A 128 -35.27 -7.51 23.45
N GLU A 129 -33.94 -7.58 23.57
CA GLU A 129 -33.19 -6.76 24.53
C GLU A 129 -33.01 -5.34 24.02
N SER A 130 -33.34 -4.36 24.90
CA SER A 130 -33.07 -2.94 24.66
C SER A 130 -32.06 -2.41 25.67
N THR A 131 -30.87 -2.10 25.23
CA THR A 131 -29.78 -1.57 26.05
C THR A 131 -29.35 -0.21 25.53
N GLY A 132 -29.27 0.80 26.39
CA GLY A 132 -28.91 2.19 26.00
C GLY A 132 -29.82 2.78 24.91
N GLY A 133 -31.08 2.32 24.80
CA GLY A 133 -32.04 2.72 23.76
C GLY A 133 -31.86 2.05 22.40
N LEU A 134 -30.90 1.11 22.26
CA LEU A 134 -30.65 0.31 21.05
C LEU A 134 -31.12 -1.12 21.25
N THR A 135 -31.68 -1.69 20.19
CA THR A 135 -31.99 -3.11 20.04
C THR A 135 -31.17 -3.68 18.87
N LYS A 136 -31.04 -4.99 18.82
CA LYS A 136 -30.40 -5.68 17.69
C LYS A 136 -30.97 -5.23 16.34
N SER A 137 -32.31 -5.15 16.26
CA SER A 137 -33.03 -4.70 15.06
C SER A 137 -32.71 -3.22 14.73
N LYS A 138 -32.70 -2.32 15.73
CA LYS A 138 -32.35 -0.91 15.50
C LYS A 138 -30.92 -0.74 14.98
N ILE A 139 -29.94 -1.49 15.54
CA ILE A 139 -28.55 -1.42 15.08
C ILE A 139 -28.48 -1.82 13.60
N LYS A 140 -29.07 -2.95 13.24
CA LYS A 140 -29.08 -3.40 11.85
C LYS A 140 -29.80 -2.42 10.93
N ASN A 141 -31.01 -2.03 11.25
CA ASN A 141 -31.88 -1.28 10.35
C ASN A 141 -31.49 0.19 10.20
N TYR A 142 -30.94 0.84 11.23
CA TYR A 142 -30.62 2.26 11.17
C TYR A 142 -29.17 2.53 10.76
N TYR A 143 -28.23 1.61 11.09
CA TYR A 143 -26.81 1.90 10.95
C TYR A 143 -26.08 0.99 9.97
N MET A 144 -26.66 -0.16 9.59
CA MET A 144 -25.98 -1.15 8.76
C MET A 144 -26.69 -1.46 7.44
N LEU A 145 -28.03 -1.45 7.44
CA LEU A 145 -28.84 -1.86 6.29
C LEU A 145 -29.80 -0.75 5.83
N ASN A 146 -30.13 -0.78 4.55
CA ASN A 146 -31.24 -0.08 3.92
C ASN A 146 -32.32 -1.12 3.65
N ASN A 147 -33.28 -1.26 4.56
CA ASN A 147 -34.22 -2.41 4.60
C ASN A 147 -35.18 -2.53 3.41
N GLU A 148 -35.42 -1.43 2.72
CA GLU A 148 -36.31 -1.40 1.55
C GLU A 148 -35.55 -1.71 0.24
N GLU A 149 -34.23 -2.01 0.32
CA GLU A 149 -33.37 -2.22 -0.84
C GLU A 149 -32.87 -3.66 -0.89
N GLU A 150 -32.55 -4.13 -2.10
CA GLU A 150 -32.04 -5.47 -2.37
C GLU A 150 -30.60 -5.44 -2.91
N GLY A 151 -29.92 -6.57 -2.85
CA GLY A 151 -28.57 -6.74 -3.36
C GLY A 151 -27.59 -5.82 -2.67
N ASP A 152 -26.67 -5.23 -3.44
CA ASP A 152 -25.60 -4.35 -2.93
C ASP A 152 -26.14 -3.12 -2.21
N LEU A 153 -27.28 -2.57 -2.64
CA LEU A 153 -27.90 -1.37 -2.08
C LEU A 153 -28.48 -1.60 -0.68
N ALA A 154 -28.74 -2.86 -0.31
CA ALA A 154 -29.21 -3.21 1.03
C ALA A 154 -28.20 -2.86 2.14
N TYR A 155 -26.91 -2.68 1.81
CA TYR A 155 -25.87 -2.39 2.79
C TYR A 155 -25.48 -0.91 2.77
N LYS A 156 -25.40 -0.30 3.97
CA LYS A 156 -24.97 1.10 4.10
C LYS A 156 -23.50 1.33 3.85
N LEU A 157 -22.66 0.30 3.99
CA LEU A 157 -21.23 0.38 3.72
C LEU A 157 -20.83 -0.73 2.74
N LYS A 158 -20.30 -0.31 1.59
CA LYS A 158 -19.74 -1.17 0.56
C LYS A 158 -18.23 -1.01 0.52
N LEU A 159 -17.52 -2.04 0.97
CA LEU A 159 -16.05 -2.10 0.96
C LEU A 159 -15.53 -2.59 -0.40
N THR A 160 -14.21 -2.62 -0.58
CA THR A 160 -13.55 -3.27 -1.73
C THR A 160 -13.75 -4.79 -1.68
N GLN A 161 -13.55 -5.48 -2.80
CA GLN A 161 -14.03 -6.86 -3.02
C GLN A 161 -13.80 -7.85 -1.86
N THR A 162 -12.55 -8.08 -1.47
CA THR A 162 -12.21 -9.08 -0.44
C THR A 162 -12.75 -8.69 0.95
N ASP A 163 -12.67 -7.40 1.29
CA ASP A 163 -13.20 -6.90 2.56
C ASP A 163 -14.72 -6.92 2.57
N ARG A 164 -15.37 -6.62 1.43
CA ARG A 164 -16.81 -6.56 1.26
C ARG A 164 -17.47 -7.87 1.63
N ASP A 165 -17.06 -8.96 1.02
CA ASP A 165 -17.70 -10.24 1.17
C ASP A 165 -17.57 -10.76 2.62
N THR A 166 -16.41 -10.57 3.24
CA THR A 166 -16.20 -10.88 4.65
C THR A 166 -17.07 -10.00 5.56
N PHE A 167 -17.11 -8.70 5.29
CA PHE A 167 -17.84 -7.72 6.10
C PHE A 167 -19.36 -7.96 6.04
N TRP A 168 -19.91 -8.20 4.84
CA TRP A 168 -21.33 -8.46 4.68
C TRP A 168 -21.76 -9.75 5.36
N ARG A 169 -20.96 -10.83 5.28
CA ARG A 169 -21.24 -12.08 6.01
C ARG A 169 -21.24 -11.88 7.52
N ILE A 170 -20.40 -10.99 8.03
CA ILE A 170 -20.42 -10.62 9.45
C ILE A 170 -21.72 -9.88 9.81
N ILE A 171 -22.18 -8.92 9.01
CA ILE A 171 -23.44 -8.21 9.24
C ILE A 171 -24.64 -9.16 9.22
N GLU A 172 -24.66 -10.09 8.28
CA GLU A 172 -25.73 -11.10 8.13
C GLU A 172 -25.67 -12.19 9.21
N ASN A 173 -24.54 -12.33 9.89
CA ASN A 173 -24.24 -13.45 10.79
C ASN A 173 -24.31 -14.80 10.07
N THR A 174 -23.66 -14.90 8.90
CA THR A 174 -23.62 -16.09 8.05
C THR A 174 -22.20 -16.64 7.93
N THR A 175 -22.06 -17.80 7.27
CA THR A 175 -20.74 -18.42 7.04
C THR A 175 -19.84 -17.52 6.23
N LEU A 176 -18.61 -17.31 6.70
CA LEU A 176 -17.60 -16.49 6.03
C LEU A 176 -17.21 -17.09 4.66
N PRO A 177 -16.78 -16.25 3.70
CA PRO A 177 -16.35 -16.71 2.38
C PRO A 177 -15.07 -17.55 2.46
N ASN A 178 -14.74 -18.28 1.39
CA ASN A 178 -13.49 -19.06 1.33
C ASN A 178 -12.25 -18.17 1.43
N GLU A 179 -12.29 -17.02 0.78
CA GLU A 179 -11.24 -15.99 0.87
C GLU A 179 -11.66 -14.92 1.88
N VAL A 180 -11.16 -15.03 3.08
CA VAL A 180 -11.50 -14.14 4.19
C VAL A 180 -10.54 -12.96 4.24
N SER A 181 -11.08 -11.75 4.40
CA SER A 181 -10.26 -10.60 4.81
C SER A 181 -9.77 -10.79 6.25
N LEU A 182 -8.48 -11.05 6.39
CA LEU A 182 -7.86 -11.35 7.69
C LEU A 182 -8.08 -10.22 8.71
N ARG A 183 -7.92 -8.96 8.27
CA ARG A 183 -8.06 -7.78 9.14
C ARG A 183 -9.49 -7.55 9.58
N VAL A 184 -10.45 -7.68 8.67
CA VAL A 184 -11.87 -7.54 9.00
C VAL A 184 -12.28 -8.60 10.03
N GLN A 185 -11.87 -9.86 9.84
CA GLN A 185 -12.17 -10.95 10.75
C GLN A 185 -11.48 -10.78 12.11
N GLU A 186 -10.18 -10.44 12.12
CA GLU A 186 -9.37 -10.27 13.34
C GLU A 186 -9.98 -9.17 14.23
N ASN A 187 -10.29 -8.02 13.64
CA ASN A 187 -10.82 -6.88 14.37
C ASN A 187 -12.26 -7.11 14.85
N TYR A 188 -13.10 -7.80 14.06
CA TYR A 188 -14.42 -8.23 14.52
C TYR A 188 -14.33 -9.16 15.74
N LYS A 189 -13.48 -10.19 15.66
CA LYS A 189 -13.24 -11.12 16.78
C LYS A 189 -12.72 -10.40 18.03
N TYR A 190 -11.85 -9.39 17.84
CA TYR A 190 -11.37 -8.56 18.92
C TYR A 190 -12.53 -7.90 19.69
N PHE A 191 -13.46 -7.25 18.99
CA PHE A 191 -14.62 -6.59 19.62
C PHE A 191 -15.55 -7.60 20.29
N ILE A 192 -15.84 -8.72 19.64
CA ILE A 192 -16.64 -9.80 20.26
C ILE A 192 -16.00 -10.29 21.57
N ASN A 193 -14.70 -10.51 21.59
CA ASN A 193 -13.99 -10.96 22.79
C ASN A 193 -13.98 -9.91 23.88
N LYS A 194 -13.77 -8.63 23.55
CA LYS A 194 -13.83 -7.51 24.51
C LYS A 194 -15.20 -7.40 25.16
N ILE A 195 -16.28 -7.53 24.41
CA ILE A 195 -17.65 -7.53 24.93
C ILE A 195 -17.89 -8.75 25.83
N LYS A 196 -17.50 -9.94 25.40
CA LYS A 196 -17.67 -11.19 26.17
C LYS A 196 -16.88 -11.21 27.47
N ASN A 197 -15.73 -10.59 27.53
CA ASN A 197 -14.94 -10.50 28.76
C ASN A 197 -15.63 -9.67 29.85
N GLY A 198 -16.57 -8.80 29.49
CA GLY A 198 -17.40 -8.06 30.44
C GLY A 198 -16.68 -6.96 31.19
N ASP A 199 -15.53 -6.49 30.71
CA ASP A 199 -14.77 -5.38 31.34
C ASP A 199 -15.58 -4.07 31.36
N VAL A 200 -16.52 -3.92 30.41
CA VAL A 200 -17.40 -2.78 30.23
C VAL A 200 -18.83 -3.28 29.95
N SER A 201 -19.84 -2.69 30.57
CA SER A 201 -21.22 -3.03 30.26
C SER A 201 -21.61 -2.63 28.85
N LEU A 202 -22.53 -3.38 28.19
CA LEU A 202 -23.07 -2.99 26.89
C LEU A 202 -23.74 -1.61 26.93
N GLU A 203 -24.35 -1.24 28.06
CA GLU A 203 -25.00 0.06 28.25
C GLU A 203 -23.96 1.20 28.21
N ASP A 204 -22.85 1.05 28.93
CA ASP A 204 -21.77 2.03 28.93
C ASP A 204 -21.10 2.11 27.54
N LEU A 205 -20.87 0.97 26.88
CA LEU A 205 -20.31 0.94 25.54
C LEU A 205 -21.20 1.71 24.55
N ILE A 206 -22.51 1.48 24.59
CA ILE A 206 -23.48 2.20 23.76
C ILE A 206 -23.50 3.68 24.10
N LYS A 207 -23.50 4.05 25.39
CA LYS A 207 -23.41 5.44 25.87
C LYS A 207 -22.15 6.13 25.28
N GLY A 208 -21.00 5.44 25.29
CA GLY A 208 -19.77 5.96 24.71
C GLY A 208 -19.87 6.19 23.20
N ILE A 209 -20.44 5.24 22.45
CA ILE A 209 -20.66 5.38 21.01
C ILE A 209 -21.62 6.53 20.68
N GLN A 210 -22.65 6.75 21.49
CA GLN A 210 -23.59 7.86 21.32
C GLN A 210 -22.94 9.24 21.48
N LYS A 211 -21.80 9.33 22.16
CA LYS A 211 -21.00 10.56 22.31
C LYS A 211 -20.00 10.80 21.19
N LEU A 212 -19.87 9.87 20.22
CA LEU A 212 -18.92 10.03 19.10
C LEU A 212 -19.42 11.08 18.12
N VAL A 213 -18.54 11.99 17.75
CA VAL A 213 -18.77 13.03 16.73
C VAL A 213 -17.70 12.98 15.65
N ILE A 214 -18.10 13.33 14.44
CA ILE A 214 -17.23 13.44 13.26
C ILE A 214 -17.38 14.84 12.65
N VAL A 215 -16.44 15.20 11.79
CA VAL A 215 -16.65 16.26 10.80
C VAL A 215 -17.08 15.61 9.49
N ASP A 216 -18.32 15.87 9.13
CA ASP A 216 -18.96 15.46 7.87
C ASP A 216 -18.55 16.44 6.77
N ILE A 217 -17.82 15.97 5.75
CA ILE A 217 -17.31 16.79 4.64
C ILE A 217 -17.82 16.23 3.30
N SER A 218 -18.74 16.98 2.70
CA SER A 218 -19.22 16.71 1.34
C SER A 218 -18.45 17.56 0.35
N LEU A 219 -17.86 16.92 -0.68
CA LEU A 219 -17.17 17.55 -1.77
C LEU A 219 -18.09 17.69 -2.99
N ASP A 220 -17.95 18.79 -3.69
CA ASP A 220 -18.63 19.05 -4.96
C ASP A 220 -17.82 18.46 -6.13
N ARG A 221 -18.44 17.56 -6.91
CA ARG A 221 -17.80 16.87 -8.04
C ARG A 221 -17.28 17.82 -9.12
N ASP A 222 -17.98 18.92 -9.36
CA ASP A 222 -17.68 19.84 -10.46
C ASP A 222 -16.68 20.93 -10.07
N HIS A 223 -16.51 21.19 -8.78
CA HIS A 223 -15.71 22.30 -8.26
C HIS A 223 -14.48 21.87 -7.46
N ASP A 224 -14.53 20.71 -6.82
CA ASP A 224 -13.45 20.20 -5.99
C ASP A 224 -12.60 19.18 -6.77
N ASN A 225 -11.29 19.20 -6.56
CA ASN A 225 -10.41 18.18 -7.09
C ASN A 225 -10.18 17.09 -6.03
N PRO A 226 -10.83 15.91 -6.19
CA PRO A 226 -10.77 14.85 -5.17
C PRO A 226 -9.34 14.39 -4.88
N GLN A 227 -8.48 14.33 -5.90
CA GLN A 227 -7.10 13.88 -5.77
C GLN A 227 -6.27 14.85 -4.92
N LEU A 228 -6.36 16.16 -5.16
CA LEU A 228 -5.64 17.16 -4.37
C LEU A 228 -6.12 17.18 -2.92
N ILE A 229 -7.42 17.01 -2.69
CA ILE A 229 -8.01 16.94 -1.35
C ILE A 229 -7.54 15.67 -0.64
N PHE A 230 -7.57 14.53 -1.33
CA PHE A 230 -7.06 13.26 -0.83
C PHE A 230 -5.57 13.36 -0.44
N GLU A 231 -4.71 13.91 -1.30
CA GLU A 231 -3.29 14.13 -1.02
C GLU A 231 -3.09 15.04 0.22
N SER A 232 -3.89 16.11 0.33
CA SER A 232 -3.82 17.06 1.45
C SER A 232 -4.24 16.41 2.78
N LEU A 233 -5.34 15.66 2.79
CA LEU A 233 -5.85 15.00 3.99
C LEU A 233 -4.91 13.89 4.50
N ASN A 234 -4.35 13.12 3.57
CA ASN A 234 -3.42 12.04 3.93
C ASN A 234 -2.05 12.55 4.40
N SER A 235 -1.69 13.80 4.12
CA SER A 235 -0.48 14.41 4.67
C SER A 235 -0.53 14.61 6.20
N THR A 236 -1.72 14.54 6.81
CA THR A 236 -1.96 14.78 8.24
C THR A 236 -2.48 13.57 9.01
N GLY A 237 -2.74 12.43 8.33
CA GLY A 237 -3.33 11.20 8.91
C GLY A 237 -2.34 10.05 9.10
N LEU A 238 -2.88 8.83 9.24
CA LEU A 238 -2.08 7.60 9.16
C LEU A 238 -1.54 7.48 7.73
N ASP A 239 -0.21 7.44 7.61
CA ASP A 239 0.48 7.41 6.33
C ASP A 239 -0.05 6.27 5.44
N LEU A 240 -0.58 6.65 4.28
CA LEU A 240 -0.77 5.69 3.19
C LEU A 240 0.58 5.18 2.73
N SER A 241 0.63 3.92 2.29
CA SER A 241 1.80 3.42 1.59
C SER A 241 2.01 4.25 0.32
N GLN A 242 3.26 4.34 -0.14
CA GLN A 242 3.56 5.03 -1.40
C GLN A 242 2.86 4.38 -2.59
N ALA A 243 2.71 3.07 -2.54
CA ALA A 243 1.99 2.31 -3.56
C ALA A 243 0.47 2.58 -3.54
N ASP A 244 -0.13 2.81 -2.37
CA ASP A 244 -1.54 3.24 -2.28
C ASP A 244 -1.74 4.61 -2.92
N LEU A 245 -0.80 5.56 -2.69
CA LEU A 245 -0.82 6.87 -3.34
C LEU A 245 -0.70 6.74 -4.86
N ILE A 246 0.15 5.83 -5.34
CA ILE A 246 0.32 5.54 -6.78
C ILE A 246 -0.98 4.96 -7.36
N ARG A 247 -1.60 3.98 -6.68
CA ARG A 247 -2.88 3.42 -7.12
C ARG A 247 -3.96 4.49 -7.24
N ASN A 248 -4.07 5.35 -6.24
CA ASN A 248 -5.01 6.45 -6.26
C ASN A 248 -4.71 7.43 -7.41
N TYR A 249 -3.45 7.76 -7.64
CA TYR A 249 -3.05 8.64 -8.75
C TYR A 249 -3.45 8.06 -10.12
N ILE A 250 -3.26 6.75 -10.30
CA ILE A 250 -3.59 6.05 -11.55
C ILE A 250 -5.10 6.02 -11.76
N LEU A 251 -5.88 5.66 -10.73
CA LEU A 251 -7.27 5.28 -10.90
C LEU A 251 -8.27 6.42 -10.64
N MET A 252 -7.97 7.36 -9.75
CA MET A 252 -8.95 8.34 -9.28
C MET A 252 -9.44 9.31 -10.36
N GLY A 253 -8.61 9.60 -11.37
CA GLY A 253 -8.94 10.53 -12.48
C GLY A 253 -9.65 9.90 -13.67
N LEU A 254 -9.90 8.59 -13.65
CA LEU A 254 -10.46 7.84 -14.77
C LEU A 254 -11.98 7.72 -14.68
N GLU A 255 -12.62 7.51 -15.83
CA GLU A 255 -14.04 7.16 -15.87
C GLU A 255 -14.29 5.79 -15.21
N PRO A 256 -15.47 5.54 -14.62
CA PRO A 256 -15.73 4.35 -13.81
C PRO A 256 -15.46 3.00 -14.51
N GLU A 257 -15.72 2.91 -15.81
CA GLU A 257 -15.48 1.70 -16.60
C GLU A 257 -13.98 1.45 -16.82
N GLU A 258 -13.25 2.50 -17.17
CA GLU A 258 -11.79 2.45 -17.35
C GLU A 258 -11.08 2.17 -16.03
N GLN A 259 -11.53 2.82 -14.96
CA GLN A 259 -11.05 2.58 -13.60
C GLN A 259 -11.20 1.11 -13.20
N ARG A 260 -12.40 0.52 -13.45
CA ARG A 260 -12.66 -0.90 -13.18
C ARG A 260 -11.79 -1.79 -14.04
N HIS A 261 -11.67 -1.50 -15.33
CA HIS A 261 -10.86 -2.27 -16.26
C HIS A 261 -9.41 -2.35 -15.80
N LEU A 262 -8.76 -1.22 -15.51
CA LEU A 262 -7.36 -1.20 -15.07
C LEU A 262 -7.16 -1.88 -13.72
N TYR A 263 -8.11 -1.71 -12.81
CA TYR A 263 -8.05 -2.37 -11.50
C TYR A 263 -8.17 -3.89 -11.64
N GLU A 264 -9.24 -4.41 -12.28
CA GLU A 264 -9.51 -5.84 -12.37
C GLU A 264 -8.49 -6.58 -13.26
N THR A 265 -8.03 -5.95 -14.33
CA THR A 265 -7.12 -6.58 -15.30
C THR A 265 -5.67 -6.62 -14.81
N TYR A 266 -5.25 -5.62 -14.05
CA TYR A 266 -3.83 -5.50 -13.68
C TYR A 266 -3.61 -5.36 -12.18
N TRP A 267 -4.22 -4.36 -11.52
CA TRP A 267 -3.88 -4.05 -10.13
C TRP A 267 -4.34 -5.12 -9.15
N TYR A 268 -5.57 -5.59 -9.29
CA TYR A 268 -6.11 -6.66 -8.46
C TYR A 268 -5.33 -7.97 -8.61
N LEU A 269 -4.89 -8.29 -9.83
CA LEU A 269 -4.03 -9.45 -10.05
C LEU A 269 -2.69 -9.31 -9.32
N MET A 270 -2.10 -8.10 -9.27
CA MET A 270 -0.91 -7.87 -8.45
C MET A 270 -1.19 -8.11 -6.95
N GLU A 271 -2.32 -7.61 -6.44
CA GLU A 271 -2.71 -7.85 -5.04
C GLU A 271 -2.82 -9.34 -4.72
N GLN A 272 -3.40 -10.12 -5.63
CA GLN A 272 -3.53 -11.58 -5.50
C GLN A 272 -2.16 -12.28 -5.56
N GLU A 273 -1.31 -11.92 -6.51
CA GLU A 273 0.02 -12.52 -6.70
C GLU A 273 0.95 -12.26 -5.51
N PHE A 274 0.92 -11.07 -4.91
CA PHE A 274 1.64 -10.77 -3.67
C PHE A 274 1.02 -11.47 -2.46
N GLY A 275 -0.30 -11.62 -2.43
CA GLY A 275 -1.07 -12.00 -1.25
C GLY A 275 -1.08 -10.92 -0.16
N GLN A 276 -2.07 -10.95 0.72
CA GLN A 276 -2.33 -9.87 1.69
C GLN A 276 -1.11 -9.47 2.53
N ALA A 277 -0.33 -10.45 3.01
CA ALA A 277 0.81 -10.18 3.90
C ALA A 277 2.01 -9.55 3.16
N HIS A 278 2.33 -10.04 1.97
CA HIS A 278 3.46 -9.54 1.18
C HIS A 278 3.13 -8.22 0.49
N TYR A 279 1.90 -8.03 0.03
CA TYR A 279 1.45 -6.79 -0.58
C TYR A 279 1.69 -5.60 0.35
N ALA A 280 1.19 -5.67 1.58
CA ALA A 280 1.35 -4.60 2.56
C ALA A 280 2.82 -4.31 2.93
N LYS A 281 3.70 -5.32 2.82
CA LYS A 281 5.10 -5.22 3.25
C LYS A 281 6.05 -4.82 2.14
N TYR A 282 5.82 -5.30 0.92
CA TYR A 282 6.82 -5.24 -0.15
C TYR A 282 6.43 -4.38 -1.35
N LEU A 283 5.18 -3.93 -1.46
CA LEU A 283 4.76 -3.20 -2.65
C LEU A 283 5.50 -1.86 -2.83
N ASP A 284 5.75 -1.13 -1.73
CA ASP A 284 6.55 0.10 -1.79
C ASP A 284 7.98 -0.18 -2.25
N TRP A 285 8.59 -1.27 -1.77
CA TRP A 285 9.92 -1.70 -2.19
C TRP A 285 9.96 -2.11 -3.65
N PHE A 286 8.93 -2.83 -4.12
CA PHE A 286 8.77 -3.14 -5.53
C PHE A 286 8.68 -1.88 -6.38
N MET A 287 7.83 -0.93 -6.02
CA MET A 287 7.68 0.33 -6.77
C MET A 287 8.99 1.13 -6.78
N ARG A 288 9.73 1.16 -5.68
CA ARG A 288 11.06 1.78 -5.64
C ARG A 288 12.02 1.14 -6.65
N ASP A 289 12.09 -0.18 -6.67
CA ASP A 289 13.02 -0.92 -7.53
C ASP A 289 12.61 -0.83 -9.00
N TYR A 290 11.31 -0.86 -9.29
CA TYR A 290 10.74 -0.59 -10.61
C TYR A 290 11.10 0.81 -11.11
N LEU A 291 10.91 1.84 -10.30
CA LEU A 291 11.25 3.22 -10.67
C LEU A 291 12.76 3.42 -10.81
N THR A 292 13.58 2.73 -10.00
CA THR A 292 15.03 2.71 -10.17
C THR A 292 15.42 2.16 -11.54
N LEU A 293 14.75 1.09 -11.99
CA LEU A 293 14.94 0.50 -13.31
C LEU A 293 14.50 1.44 -14.44
N LYS A 294 13.37 2.14 -14.30
CA LYS A 294 12.83 3.04 -15.33
C LYS A 294 13.51 4.40 -15.40
N HIS A 295 14.19 4.82 -14.35
CA HIS A 295 14.82 6.14 -14.32
C HIS A 295 16.12 6.16 -15.15
N GLU A 296 16.30 7.09 -16.10
CA GLU A 296 17.48 7.20 -16.97
C GLU A 296 18.82 7.27 -16.24
N SER A 297 18.92 7.96 -15.12
CA SER A 297 20.16 8.10 -14.35
C SER A 297 20.34 7.05 -13.23
N GLY A 298 19.34 6.09 -12.91
CA GLY A 298 19.27 5.14 -11.84
C GLY A 298 19.27 5.79 -10.44
N ALA A 299 18.73 6.95 -10.40
CA ALA A 299 18.42 7.50 -9.12
C ALA A 299 17.49 6.54 -8.38
N ILE A 300 17.91 6.14 -7.20
CA ILE A 300 17.12 5.28 -6.32
C ILE A 300 16.28 6.22 -5.46
N PRO A 301 14.95 6.24 -5.61
CA PRO A 301 14.12 7.08 -4.75
C PRO A 301 14.21 6.60 -3.30
N THR A 302 14.18 7.53 -2.35
CA THR A 302 13.94 7.16 -0.95
C THR A 302 12.51 6.68 -0.80
N VAL A 303 12.22 5.85 0.21
CA VAL A 303 10.89 5.27 0.39
C VAL A 303 9.79 6.33 0.42
N VAL A 304 10.01 7.44 1.11
CA VAL A 304 9.06 8.55 1.23
C VAL A 304 8.86 9.37 -0.06
N MET A 305 9.72 9.16 -1.07
CA MET A 305 9.71 9.90 -2.34
C MET A 305 9.28 9.04 -3.54
N ILE A 306 8.83 7.82 -3.31
CA ILE A 306 8.44 6.89 -4.38
C ILE A 306 7.27 7.47 -5.18
N TYR A 307 6.26 8.00 -4.52
CA TYR A 307 5.10 8.62 -5.15
C TYR A 307 5.48 9.81 -6.04
N GLU A 308 6.31 10.72 -5.53
CA GLU A 308 6.78 11.87 -6.31
C GLU A 308 7.65 11.43 -7.50
N ALA A 309 8.48 10.40 -7.31
CA ALA A 309 9.25 9.81 -8.41
C ALA A 309 8.35 9.19 -9.48
N PHE A 310 7.25 8.54 -9.07
CA PHE A 310 6.26 7.97 -9.98
C PHE A 310 5.55 9.07 -10.79
N LYS A 311 5.06 10.13 -10.13
CA LYS A 311 4.45 11.28 -10.83
C LYS A 311 5.39 11.87 -11.88
N LYS A 312 6.66 12.03 -11.51
CA LYS A 312 7.68 12.51 -12.44
C LYS A 312 7.87 11.57 -13.63
N TYR A 313 7.95 10.26 -13.39
CA TYR A 313 8.06 9.25 -14.44
C TYR A 313 6.88 9.30 -15.40
N VAL A 314 5.63 9.32 -14.90
CA VAL A 314 4.42 9.43 -15.73
C VAL A 314 4.41 10.72 -16.56
N ASN A 315 4.79 11.85 -15.96
CA ASN A 315 4.83 13.14 -16.68
C ASN A 315 5.94 13.22 -17.73
N GLN A 316 6.96 12.39 -17.65
CA GLN A 316 8.07 12.34 -18.62
C GLN A 316 7.86 11.32 -19.74
N THR A 317 6.95 10.38 -19.56
CA THR A 317 6.61 9.40 -20.60
C THR A 317 5.42 9.86 -21.42
N THR A 318 5.38 9.47 -22.70
CA THR A 318 4.22 9.66 -23.59
C THR A 318 3.33 8.41 -23.63
N ALA A 319 3.67 7.37 -22.87
CA ALA A 319 2.90 6.14 -22.84
C ALA A 319 1.53 6.35 -22.18
N PRO A 320 0.47 5.74 -22.71
CA PRO A 320 -0.83 5.71 -22.05
C PRO A 320 -0.74 5.11 -20.64
N ILE A 321 -1.60 5.54 -19.74
CA ILE A 321 -1.58 5.05 -18.34
C ILE A 321 -1.78 3.54 -18.25
N GLU A 322 -2.58 2.96 -19.13
CA GLU A 322 -2.79 1.51 -19.21
C GLU A 322 -1.50 0.75 -19.52
N ASP A 323 -0.68 1.23 -20.46
CA ASP A 323 0.60 0.62 -20.78
C ASP A 323 1.57 0.66 -19.60
N ILE A 324 1.53 1.76 -18.82
CA ILE A 324 2.33 1.88 -17.60
C ILE A 324 1.88 0.85 -16.56
N VAL A 325 0.58 0.72 -16.33
CA VAL A 325 0.02 -0.23 -15.34
C VAL A 325 0.28 -1.67 -15.76
N LYS A 326 0.13 -1.98 -17.05
CA LYS A 326 0.46 -3.28 -17.63
C LYS A 326 1.95 -3.62 -17.46
N ASP A 327 2.83 -2.65 -17.65
CA ASP A 327 4.27 -2.84 -17.44
C ASP A 327 4.59 -3.04 -15.95
N ILE A 328 3.98 -2.29 -15.04
CA ILE A 328 4.09 -2.51 -13.60
C ILE A 328 3.66 -3.93 -13.23
N HIS A 329 2.49 -4.38 -13.70
CA HIS A 329 2.00 -5.74 -13.45
C HIS A 329 2.96 -6.82 -13.98
N LYS A 330 3.54 -6.61 -15.17
CA LYS A 330 4.54 -7.53 -15.70
C LYS A 330 5.76 -7.67 -14.77
N TYR A 331 6.29 -6.54 -14.29
CA TYR A 331 7.43 -6.54 -13.38
C TYR A 331 7.09 -7.03 -11.97
N SER A 332 5.84 -6.87 -11.52
CA SER A 332 5.40 -7.41 -10.23
C SER A 332 5.49 -8.94 -10.17
N LYS A 333 5.21 -9.64 -11.27
CA LYS A 333 5.38 -11.10 -11.38
C LYS A 333 6.84 -11.54 -11.19
N HIS A 334 7.77 -10.79 -11.77
CA HIS A 334 9.19 -11.04 -11.53
C HIS A 334 9.56 -10.79 -10.07
N TYR A 335 9.03 -9.70 -9.49
CA TYR A 335 9.34 -9.34 -8.12
C TYR A 335 8.79 -10.37 -7.12
N THR A 336 7.57 -10.85 -7.31
CA THR A 336 6.99 -11.91 -6.48
C THR A 336 7.77 -13.22 -6.60
N ASN A 337 8.25 -13.55 -7.80
CA ASN A 337 9.13 -14.70 -7.99
C ASN A 337 10.48 -14.53 -7.27
N LEU A 338 11.06 -13.34 -7.27
CA LEU A 338 12.28 -13.03 -6.49
C LEU A 338 12.06 -13.19 -4.98
N LEU A 339 10.87 -12.80 -4.48
CA LEU A 339 10.54 -12.92 -3.06
C LEU A 339 10.24 -14.35 -2.62
N MET A 340 9.49 -15.10 -3.43
CA MET A 340 8.89 -16.38 -3.02
C MET A 340 9.59 -17.60 -3.65
N GLN A 341 10.41 -17.40 -4.69
CA GLN A 341 11.08 -18.45 -5.45
C GLN A 341 10.10 -19.53 -5.95
N ASN A 342 8.90 -19.12 -6.33
CA ASN A 342 7.76 -19.99 -6.69
C ASN A 342 7.46 -20.02 -8.21
N GLY A 343 8.42 -19.61 -9.05
CA GLY A 343 8.29 -19.71 -10.50
C GLY A 343 8.21 -21.16 -11.00
N ASP A 344 7.73 -21.37 -12.22
CA ASP A 344 7.51 -22.68 -12.81
C ASP A 344 8.80 -23.47 -13.10
N GLN A 345 9.97 -22.85 -12.99
CA GLN A 345 11.26 -23.43 -13.37
C GLN A 345 12.15 -23.66 -12.15
N ALA A 346 12.23 -24.92 -11.73
CA ALA A 346 12.93 -25.34 -10.50
C ALA A 346 14.43 -24.95 -10.48
N ASP A 347 15.12 -25.00 -11.61
CA ASP A 347 16.53 -24.65 -11.73
C ASP A 347 16.77 -23.13 -11.56
N ILE A 348 15.88 -22.28 -12.07
CA ILE A 348 15.92 -20.84 -11.81
C ILE A 348 15.62 -20.55 -10.34
N ASN A 349 14.58 -21.19 -9.80
CA ASN A 349 14.20 -21.01 -8.38
C ASN A 349 15.33 -21.43 -7.43
N GLU A 350 16.09 -22.47 -7.74
CA GLU A 350 17.26 -22.88 -6.95
C GLU A 350 18.29 -21.73 -6.87
N VAL A 351 18.62 -21.10 -7.97
CA VAL A 351 19.59 -20.00 -8.00
C VAL A 351 19.04 -18.76 -7.27
N LEU A 352 17.77 -18.45 -7.48
CA LEU A 352 17.10 -17.33 -6.77
C LEU A 352 17.07 -17.57 -5.27
N THR A 353 16.84 -18.81 -4.83
CA THR A 353 16.94 -19.20 -3.41
C THR A 353 18.34 -18.94 -2.84
N ASP A 354 19.37 -19.33 -3.58
CA ASP A 354 20.77 -19.09 -3.18
C ASP A 354 21.07 -17.59 -3.04
N ILE A 355 20.59 -16.75 -3.98
CA ILE A 355 20.72 -15.28 -3.92
C ILE A 355 19.94 -14.72 -2.72
N SER A 356 18.73 -15.23 -2.45
CA SER A 356 17.89 -14.80 -1.32
C SER A 356 18.56 -15.05 0.02
N ILE A 357 19.23 -16.21 0.19
CA ILE A 357 19.99 -16.53 1.42
C ILE A 357 21.14 -15.54 1.67
N LEU A 358 21.71 -14.97 0.60
CA LEU A 358 22.74 -13.94 0.72
C LEU A 358 22.17 -12.58 1.17
N LYS A 359 20.86 -12.41 1.23
CA LYS A 359 20.14 -11.18 1.67
C LYS A 359 20.63 -9.94 0.92
N VAL A 360 20.56 -9.99 -0.41
CA VAL A 360 21.05 -8.94 -1.31
C VAL A 360 19.92 -8.31 -2.14
N ASP A 361 18.84 -7.94 -1.50
CA ASP A 361 17.64 -7.34 -2.14
C ASP A 361 17.97 -6.11 -3.00
N VAL A 362 19.10 -5.45 -2.71
CA VAL A 362 19.63 -4.34 -3.54
C VAL A 362 19.98 -4.74 -4.98
N SER A 363 20.03 -6.02 -5.30
CA SER A 363 20.18 -6.56 -6.65
C SER A 363 18.87 -6.61 -7.44
N PHE A 364 17.71 -6.42 -6.78
CA PHE A 364 16.41 -6.59 -7.41
C PHE A 364 16.20 -5.75 -8.68
N PRO A 365 16.60 -4.46 -8.75
CA PRO A 365 16.48 -3.72 -10.01
C PRO A 365 17.18 -4.40 -11.19
N LEU A 366 18.40 -4.94 -10.97
CA LEU A 366 19.11 -5.70 -12.00
C LEU A 366 18.43 -7.04 -12.31
N LEU A 367 18.02 -7.78 -11.29
CA LEU A 367 17.34 -9.07 -11.46
C LEU A 367 16.01 -8.91 -12.21
N LEU A 368 15.26 -7.85 -11.95
CA LEU A 368 14.03 -7.54 -12.67
C LEU A 368 14.29 -7.33 -14.17
N GLU A 369 15.35 -6.61 -14.54
CA GLU A 369 15.71 -6.43 -15.96
C GLU A 369 16.09 -7.75 -16.63
N VAL A 370 16.96 -8.52 -16.00
CA VAL A 370 17.45 -9.79 -16.54
C VAL A 370 16.32 -10.80 -16.72
N LEU A 371 15.41 -10.91 -15.74
CA LEU A 371 14.23 -11.77 -15.81
C LEU A 371 13.25 -11.31 -16.90
N ASN A 372 13.07 -10.00 -17.05
CA ASN A 372 12.24 -9.44 -18.11
C ASN A 372 12.83 -9.70 -19.50
N ASP A 373 14.14 -9.57 -19.67
CA ASP A 373 14.81 -9.89 -20.94
C ASP A 373 14.71 -11.37 -21.29
N TYR A 374 14.78 -12.25 -20.27
CA TYR A 374 14.51 -13.68 -20.46
C TYR A 374 13.06 -13.94 -20.89
N GLN A 375 12.09 -13.36 -20.23
CA GLN A 375 10.67 -13.54 -20.57
C GLN A 375 10.34 -13.02 -21.98
N ASN A 376 11.02 -11.97 -22.43
CA ASN A 376 10.86 -11.44 -23.79
C ASN A 376 11.64 -12.23 -24.86
N GLY A 377 12.30 -13.33 -24.51
CA GLY A 377 13.08 -14.16 -25.43
C GLY A 377 14.38 -13.52 -25.92
N ILE A 378 14.87 -12.47 -25.25
CA ILE A 378 16.14 -11.80 -25.56
C ILE A 378 17.32 -12.60 -24.99
N LEU A 379 17.07 -13.27 -23.86
CA LEU A 379 18.07 -14.04 -23.13
C LEU A 379 17.65 -15.52 -23.07
N GLU A 380 18.53 -16.42 -23.45
CA GLU A 380 18.30 -17.85 -23.33
C GLU A 380 18.37 -18.32 -21.88
N LYS A 381 17.60 -19.37 -21.52
CA LYS A 381 17.56 -19.93 -20.17
C LYS A 381 18.94 -20.30 -19.62
N SER A 382 19.77 -20.94 -20.42
CA SER A 382 21.13 -21.34 -20.03
C SER A 382 21.99 -20.15 -19.62
N ASP A 383 21.85 -19.05 -20.32
CA ASP A 383 22.61 -17.83 -20.07
C ASP A 383 22.02 -17.02 -18.90
N LEU A 384 20.69 -17.03 -18.74
CA LEU A 384 20.05 -16.51 -17.52
C LEU A 384 20.64 -17.17 -16.27
N ILE A 385 20.70 -18.52 -16.23
CA ILE A 385 21.24 -19.24 -15.06
C ILE A 385 22.71 -18.86 -14.82
N LYS A 386 23.53 -18.73 -15.88
CA LYS A 386 24.94 -18.28 -15.74
C LYS A 386 25.04 -16.86 -15.17
N ILE A 387 24.20 -15.95 -15.65
CA ILE A 387 24.15 -14.56 -15.16
C ILE A 387 23.74 -14.52 -13.67
N LEU A 388 22.69 -15.25 -13.30
CA LEU A 388 22.27 -15.35 -11.90
C LEU A 388 23.37 -15.91 -11.01
N ARG A 389 24.07 -16.97 -11.46
CA ARG A 389 25.21 -17.55 -10.75
C ARG A 389 26.42 -16.58 -10.68
N MET A 390 26.62 -15.73 -11.66
CA MET A 390 27.66 -14.69 -11.59
C MET A 390 27.29 -13.60 -10.57
N ILE A 391 26.03 -13.18 -10.50
CA ILE A 391 25.56 -12.22 -9.49
C ILE A 391 25.73 -12.83 -8.09
N GLU A 392 25.32 -14.08 -7.89
CA GLU A 392 25.50 -14.82 -6.64
C GLU A 392 26.99 -14.87 -6.24
N SER A 393 27.85 -15.31 -7.18
CA SER A 393 29.29 -15.38 -6.96
C SER A 393 29.91 -14.02 -6.65
N TYR A 394 29.51 -12.97 -7.36
CA TYR A 394 29.98 -11.60 -7.10
C TYR A 394 29.69 -11.15 -5.66
N VAL A 395 28.45 -11.32 -5.21
CA VAL A 395 28.05 -10.94 -3.86
C VAL A 395 28.77 -11.77 -2.81
N PHE A 396 28.81 -13.08 -3.00
CA PHE A 396 29.43 -14.00 -2.06
C PHE A 396 30.95 -13.77 -1.91
N ARG A 397 31.67 -13.64 -3.05
CA ARG A 397 33.12 -13.37 -3.05
C ARG A 397 33.43 -12.07 -2.33
N ARG A 398 32.68 -11.00 -2.60
CA ARG A 398 32.85 -9.72 -1.90
C ARG A 398 32.65 -9.84 -0.38
N ALA A 399 31.66 -10.63 0.03
CA ALA A 399 31.42 -10.87 1.46
C ALA A 399 32.58 -11.63 2.12
N ILE A 400 33.14 -12.62 1.46
CA ILE A 400 34.31 -13.38 1.93
C ILE A 400 35.54 -12.46 1.99
N CYS A 401 35.79 -11.67 0.97
CA CYS A 401 36.91 -10.74 0.91
C CYS A 401 36.75 -9.49 1.79
N GLY A 402 35.65 -9.39 2.56
CA GLY A 402 35.42 -8.26 3.48
C GLY A 402 35.16 -6.92 2.79
N ILE A 403 34.74 -6.95 1.52
CA ILE A 403 34.42 -5.71 0.79
C ILE A 403 33.06 -5.18 1.27
N PRO A 404 32.96 -3.91 1.70
CA PRO A 404 31.73 -3.34 2.24
C PRO A 404 30.53 -3.45 1.29
N THR A 405 29.36 -3.73 1.85
CA THR A 405 28.10 -3.92 1.08
C THR A 405 27.41 -2.60 0.70
N ASN A 406 27.75 -1.49 1.32
CA ASN A 406 27.13 -0.18 1.11
C ASN A 406 27.20 0.32 -0.34
N SER A 407 28.17 -0.14 -1.13
CA SER A 407 28.32 0.19 -2.54
C SER A 407 27.43 -0.65 -3.47
N LEU A 408 26.91 -1.82 -3.03
CA LEU A 408 26.18 -2.75 -3.87
C LEU A 408 24.91 -2.12 -4.45
N ASN A 409 24.18 -1.35 -3.65
CA ASN A 409 22.98 -0.66 -4.08
C ASN A 409 23.24 0.20 -5.33
N LYS A 410 24.21 1.10 -5.26
CA LYS A 410 24.60 1.95 -6.40
C LYS A 410 25.19 1.13 -7.55
N THR A 411 25.94 0.08 -7.26
CA THR A 411 26.53 -0.80 -8.29
C THR A 411 25.44 -1.45 -9.11
N PHE A 412 24.46 -2.10 -8.49
CA PHE A 412 23.38 -2.77 -9.21
C PHE A 412 22.47 -1.77 -9.93
N ALA A 413 22.09 -0.66 -9.31
CA ALA A 413 21.29 0.38 -9.95
C ALA A 413 21.96 1.01 -11.17
N THR A 414 23.28 1.13 -11.18
CA THR A 414 24.02 1.66 -12.33
C THR A 414 24.37 0.59 -13.36
N PHE A 415 24.42 -0.67 -12.98
CA PHE A 415 24.75 -1.78 -13.88
C PHE A 415 23.65 -1.96 -14.94
N THR A 416 22.37 -1.86 -14.57
CA THR A 416 21.23 -1.94 -15.49
C THR A 416 21.32 -0.94 -16.65
N ARG A 417 21.97 0.20 -16.44
CA ARG A 417 22.08 1.26 -17.44
C ARG A 417 23.23 1.13 -18.37
N SER A 418 24.25 0.49 -17.93
CA SER A 418 25.37 0.24 -18.79
C SER A 418 24.86 -0.77 -19.82
N LYS A 419 24.36 -0.28 -20.98
CA LYS A 419 23.73 -1.09 -22.04
C LYS A 419 24.46 -2.39 -22.26
N VAL A 420 23.84 -3.50 -21.80
CA VAL A 420 24.27 -4.85 -22.17
C VAL A 420 23.98 -4.99 -23.66
N ASP A 421 24.94 -5.47 -24.42
CA ASP A 421 24.70 -5.81 -25.83
C ASP A 421 23.76 -7.01 -25.86
N LYS A 422 22.52 -6.78 -26.31
CA LYS A 422 21.48 -7.81 -26.32
C LYS A 422 21.76 -8.91 -27.37
N ASN A 423 22.65 -8.67 -28.36
CA ASN A 423 23.08 -9.69 -29.32
C ASN A 423 24.17 -10.61 -28.72
N ASN A 424 24.97 -10.12 -27.78
CA ASN A 424 26.01 -10.85 -27.05
C ASN A 424 25.82 -10.73 -25.56
N TYR A 425 24.62 -11.09 -25.07
CA TYR A 425 24.18 -10.76 -23.72
C TYR A 425 25.14 -11.28 -22.64
N LEU A 426 25.43 -12.59 -22.63
CA LEU A 426 26.26 -13.21 -21.59
C LEU A 426 27.68 -12.63 -21.58
N GLU A 427 28.30 -12.49 -22.75
CA GLU A 427 29.69 -12.00 -22.88
C GLU A 427 29.77 -10.52 -22.42
N SER A 428 28.86 -9.68 -22.89
CA SER A 428 28.84 -8.26 -22.53
C SER A 428 28.52 -8.05 -21.06
N PHE A 429 27.62 -8.86 -20.48
CA PHE A 429 27.33 -8.85 -19.05
C PHE A 429 28.55 -9.26 -18.23
N THR A 430 29.21 -10.34 -18.62
CA THR A 430 30.41 -10.85 -17.96
C THR A 430 31.53 -9.81 -18.00
N ALA A 431 31.81 -9.25 -19.19
CA ALA A 431 32.82 -8.23 -19.37
C ALA A 431 32.60 -7.02 -18.46
N LYS A 432 31.35 -6.52 -18.39
CA LYS A 432 31.00 -5.40 -17.53
C LYS A 432 31.17 -5.72 -16.06
N LEU A 433 30.79 -6.91 -15.62
CA LEU A 433 30.93 -7.30 -14.21
C LEU A 433 32.41 -7.41 -13.82
N LEU A 434 33.25 -7.91 -14.71
CA LEU A 434 34.71 -8.04 -14.48
C LEU A 434 35.45 -6.71 -14.58
N LEU A 435 34.93 -5.74 -15.34
CA LEU A 435 35.49 -4.40 -15.47
C LEU A 435 35.16 -3.48 -14.28
N LEU A 436 34.33 -3.95 -13.33
CA LEU A 436 34.12 -3.19 -12.10
C LEU A 436 35.42 -3.09 -11.32
N ASP A 437 35.80 -1.88 -10.94
CA ASP A 437 37.06 -1.56 -10.29
C ASP A 437 36.94 -1.12 -8.83
N SER A 438 38.06 -0.91 -8.18
CA SER A 438 38.14 -0.37 -6.83
C SER A 438 37.25 -1.14 -5.84
N TYR A 439 36.46 -0.42 -5.05
CA TYR A 439 35.53 -1.01 -4.07
C TYR A 439 34.33 -1.74 -4.71
N ARG A 440 34.13 -1.64 -6.03
CA ARG A 440 33.10 -2.39 -6.77
C ARG A 440 33.64 -3.64 -7.46
N ARG A 441 34.95 -3.87 -7.43
CA ARG A 441 35.59 -4.96 -8.17
C ARG A 441 34.98 -6.32 -7.90
N PHE A 442 35.04 -7.18 -8.89
CA PHE A 442 34.81 -8.62 -8.76
C PHE A 442 36.08 -9.25 -8.20
N PRO A 443 36.09 -9.88 -6.99
CA PRO A 443 37.30 -10.49 -6.43
C PRO A 443 37.84 -11.61 -7.29
N SER A 444 39.16 -11.63 -7.53
CA SER A 444 39.81 -12.69 -8.27
C SER A 444 39.75 -14.05 -7.54
N ASN A 445 40.08 -15.14 -8.20
CA ASN A 445 40.14 -16.46 -7.59
C ASN A 445 41.20 -16.51 -6.47
N GLU A 446 42.35 -15.88 -6.70
CA GLU A 446 43.45 -15.82 -5.73
C GLU A 446 43.03 -15.05 -4.48
N GLU A 447 42.47 -13.85 -4.65
CA GLU A 447 41.98 -13.02 -3.53
C GLU A 447 40.90 -13.78 -2.73
N PHE A 448 39.94 -14.37 -3.43
CA PHE A 448 38.85 -15.13 -2.81
C PHE A 448 39.39 -16.35 -2.02
N THR A 449 40.29 -17.14 -2.61
CA THR A 449 40.84 -18.34 -1.97
C THR A 449 41.63 -17.96 -0.71
N GLN A 450 42.49 -16.97 -0.77
CA GLN A 450 43.25 -16.50 0.39
C GLN A 450 42.34 -15.99 1.50
N SER A 451 41.33 -15.21 1.13
CA SER A 451 40.36 -14.69 2.09
C SER A 451 39.52 -15.81 2.73
N LEU A 452 39.11 -16.82 1.96
CA LEU A 452 38.33 -17.93 2.47
C LEU A 452 39.11 -18.81 3.46
N LEU A 453 40.43 -19.04 3.19
CA LEU A 453 41.29 -19.83 4.07
C LEU A 453 41.53 -19.19 5.46
N THR A 454 41.41 -17.86 5.54
CA THR A 454 41.66 -17.09 6.77
C THR A 454 40.37 -16.60 7.44
N ARG A 455 39.23 -16.75 6.77
CA ARG A 455 37.94 -16.25 7.26
C ARG A 455 37.42 -17.08 8.42
N ASP A 456 36.99 -16.44 9.49
CA ASP A 456 36.18 -17.07 10.52
C ASP A 456 34.78 -17.35 9.94
N VAL A 457 34.62 -18.55 9.39
CA VAL A 457 33.35 -19.00 8.75
C VAL A 457 32.28 -19.27 9.81
N TYR A 458 32.69 -19.66 11.04
CA TYR A 458 31.73 -19.98 12.09
C TYR A 458 30.91 -18.77 12.54
N ASN A 459 31.54 -17.61 12.67
CA ASN A 459 30.90 -16.34 13.02
C ASN A 459 30.51 -15.51 11.78
N PHE A 460 30.61 -16.08 10.59
CA PHE A 460 30.32 -15.37 9.36
C PHE A 460 28.81 -15.21 9.12
N ARG A 461 28.39 -14.00 8.75
CA ARG A 461 26.98 -13.69 8.49
C ARG A 461 26.29 -14.67 7.53
N ASN A 462 27.00 -15.11 6.49
CA ASN A 462 26.49 -16.00 5.46
C ASN A 462 26.94 -17.44 5.65
N ARG A 463 27.23 -17.90 6.90
CA ARG A 463 27.67 -19.26 7.19
C ARG A 463 26.71 -20.33 6.66
N ASN A 464 25.41 -20.12 6.79
CA ASN A 464 24.40 -21.07 6.31
C ASN A 464 24.42 -21.23 4.79
N TYR A 465 24.73 -20.16 4.05
CA TYR A 465 24.97 -20.25 2.62
C TYR A 465 26.16 -21.16 2.30
N ILE A 466 27.30 -21.00 3.01
CA ILE A 466 28.49 -21.84 2.81
C ILE A 466 28.16 -23.30 3.13
N LEU A 467 27.58 -23.56 4.31
CA LEU A 467 27.23 -24.91 4.75
C LEU A 467 26.26 -25.58 3.76
N ARG A 468 25.25 -24.85 3.30
CA ARG A 468 24.32 -25.33 2.27
C ARG A 468 25.03 -25.69 0.97
N LYS A 469 25.96 -24.86 0.49
CA LYS A 469 26.72 -25.14 -0.74
C LYS A 469 27.63 -26.34 -0.59
N LEU A 470 28.33 -26.47 0.53
CA LEU A 470 29.19 -27.62 0.81
C LEU A 470 28.39 -28.92 0.96
N GLU A 471 27.29 -28.88 1.72
CA GLU A 471 26.46 -30.05 1.96
C GLU A 471 25.78 -30.53 0.68
N ASN A 472 25.37 -29.63 -0.21
CA ASN A 472 24.73 -29.98 -1.47
C ASN A 472 25.69 -30.13 -2.65
N PHE A 473 26.99 -30.02 -2.42
CA PHE A 473 27.99 -30.31 -3.46
C PHE A 473 27.94 -31.82 -3.72
N ASP A 474 27.85 -32.24 -4.97
CA ASP A 474 27.74 -33.63 -5.45
C ASP A 474 26.50 -34.44 -4.96
N ARG A 475 25.53 -33.84 -4.25
CA ARG A 475 24.29 -34.54 -3.86
C ARG A 475 23.24 -34.46 -4.98
N LYS A 476 22.59 -35.60 -5.24
CA LYS A 476 21.41 -35.65 -6.14
C LYS A 476 20.16 -35.05 -5.47
N GLU A 477 19.97 -35.34 -4.17
CA GLU A 477 18.89 -34.78 -3.38
C GLU A 477 19.42 -33.64 -2.52
N LYS A 478 18.80 -32.46 -2.67
CA LYS A 478 19.21 -31.25 -1.93
C LYS A 478 18.70 -31.27 -0.51
N VAL A 479 19.57 -31.01 0.42
CA VAL A 479 19.27 -30.91 1.85
C VAL A 479 19.07 -29.45 2.23
N GLN A 480 18.02 -29.16 3.00
CA GLN A 480 17.87 -27.85 3.66
C GLN A 480 18.81 -27.81 4.86
N VAL A 481 19.58 -26.74 4.96
CA VAL A 481 20.42 -26.43 6.12
C VAL A 481 19.72 -25.32 6.89
N ASP A 482 19.08 -25.71 8.00
CA ASP A 482 18.36 -24.78 8.86
C ASP A 482 19.33 -24.06 9.83
N ASN A 483 18.84 -22.95 10.43
CA ASN A 483 19.60 -22.10 11.35
C ASN A 483 19.91 -22.79 12.67
#